data_b1962b5a2765813292fcb2db1892249c
#
_entry.id   b1962b5a2765813292fcb2db1892249c
#
_cell.length_a   1.000
_cell.length_b   1.000
_cell.length_c   1.000
_cell.angle_alpha   90.00
_cell.angle_beta   90.00
_cell.angle_gamma   90.00
#
_symmetry.space_group_name_H-M   'P 1'
#
loop_
_entity.id
_entity.type
_entity.pdbx_description
1 polymer ?
#
loop_
_entity_poly.entity_id
_entity_poly.type
_entity_poly.pdbx_seq_one_letter_code
_entity_poly.pdbx_strand_id
1 'polypeptide(L)'
;MKSQIVMLESQLARLRELLFDRPSVEGAAFLVRGESLSTECAKLVVHAVVPISEGDFLRREAWGLSISSAALTRVAKLARYENLGIIFAHSHPEGVAEFSDQDDREEERLLPFFQARVPGRIHGTLVLTQD
;
A
#
# COMPACT_ATOMS: atom_id res chain seq x y z
N MET A 1 -15.90 -0.97 14.29
CA MET A 1 -16.06 -0.02 13.17
C MET A 1 -15.59 -0.69 11.88
N LYS A 2 -16.37 -0.58 10.82
CA LYS A 2 -15.96 -1.06 9.51
C LYS A 2 -15.12 -0.02 8.79
N SER A 3 -14.18 -0.46 7.98
CA SER A 3 -13.38 0.41 7.13
C SER A 3 -13.65 0.06 5.66
N GLN A 4 -13.79 1.08 4.84
CA GLN A 4 -13.95 0.94 3.41
C GLN A 4 -12.88 1.76 2.70
N ILE A 5 -12.32 1.19 1.64
CA ILE A 5 -11.41 1.92 0.76
C ILE A 5 -12.21 2.38 -0.45
N VAL A 6 -12.18 3.68 -0.70
CA VAL A 6 -12.91 4.30 -1.81
C VAL A 6 -11.90 4.86 -2.78
N MET A 7 -12.01 4.48 -4.05
CA MET A 7 -11.12 4.98 -5.09
C MET A 7 -11.87 5.09 -6.42
N LEU A 8 -11.35 5.93 -7.31
CA LEU A 8 -11.86 6.05 -8.68
C LEU A 8 -11.50 4.81 -9.49
N GLU A 9 -12.31 4.52 -10.52
CA GLU A 9 -12.01 3.41 -11.43
C GLU A 9 -10.63 3.57 -12.09
N SER A 10 -10.27 4.81 -12.44
CA SER A 10 -8.95 5.11 -13.02
C SER A 10 -7.81 4.81 -12.05
N GLN A 11 -8.03 5.07 -10.75
CA GLN A 11 -7.03 4.75 -9.73
C GLN A 11 -6.88 3.24 -9.56
N LEU A 12 -7.99 2.51 -9.55
CA LEU A 12 -7.94 1.05 -9.47
C LEU A 12 -7.26 0.44 -10.69
N ALA A 13 -7.55 0.94 -11.88
CA ALA A 13 -6.91 0.48 -13.11
C ALA A 13 -5.40 0.72 -13.05
N ARG A 14 -4.98 1.91 -12.60
CA ARG A 14 -3.57 2.23 -12.45
C ARG A 14 -2.89 1.33 -11.42
N LEU A 15 -3.56 1.09 -10.30
CA LEU A 15 -3.04 0.21 -9.26
C LEU A 15 -2.84 -1.21 -9.81
N ARG A 16 -3.80 -1.75 -10.54
CA ARG A 16 -3.67 -3.07 -11.15
C ARG A 16 -2.51 -3.15 -12.14
N GLU A 17 -2.32 -2.12 -12.96
CA GLU A 17 -1.17 -2.07 -13.87
C GLU A 17 0.15 -2.16 -13.11
N LEU A 18 0.27 -1.41 -12.01
CA LEU A 18 1.49 -1.39 -11.21
C LEU A 18 1.73 -2.71 -10.48
N LEU A 19 0.67 -3.33 -9.95
CA LEU A 19 0.80 -4.55 -9.17
C LEU A 19 1.04 -5.79 -10.03
N PHE A 20 0.52 -5.81 -11.25
CA PHE A 20 0.56 -6.98 -12.12
C PHE A 20 1.40 -6.78 -13.39
N ASP A 21 2.32 -5.80 -13.37
CA ASP A 21 3.24 -5.57 -14.48
C ASP A 21 4.13 -6.79 -14.76
N ARG A 22 4.44 -7.57 -13.71
CA ARG A 22 5.11 -8.86 -13.81
C ARG A 22 4.26 -9.89 -13.09
N PRO A 23 3.42 -10.66 -13.81
CA PRO A 23 2.44 -11.54 -13.18
C PRO A 23 3.03 -12.65 -12.32
N SER A 24 4.29 -13.02 -12.52
CA SER A 24 4.93 -14.13 -11.80
C SER A 24 5.56 -13.74 -10.46
N VAL A 25 5.64 -12.45 -10.17
CA VAL A 25 6.22 -11.94 -8.91
C VAL A 25 5.27 -10.93 -8.28
N GLU A 26 5.45 -10.70 -6.98
CA GLU A 26 4.65 -9.69 -6.29
C GLU A 26 4.97 -8.29 -6.81
N GLY A 27 3.95 -7.48 -6.94
CA GLY A 27 4.09 -6.06 -7.23
C GLY A 27 3.63 -5.26 -6.04
N ALA A 28 3.99 -3.98 -6.01
CA ALA A 28 3.59 -3.09 -4.93
C ALA A 28 3.48 -1.65 -5.39
N ALA A 29 2.67 -0.89 -4.66
CA ALA A 29 2.53 0.55 -4.81
C ALA A 29 2.05 1.12 -3.49
N PHE A 30 2.17 2.42 -3.32
CA PHE A 30 1.60 3.10 -2.17
C PHE A 30 0.33 3.83 -2.58
N LEU A 31 -0.63 3.87 -1.69
CA LEU A 31 -1.80 4.73 -1.81
C LEU A 31 -1.71 5.77 -0.71
N VAL A 32 -1.86 7.04 -1.05
CA VAL A 32 -2.02 8.09 -0.06
C VAL A 32 -3.51 8.44 -0.02
N ARG A 33 -4.05 8.55 1.19
CA ARG A 33 -5.50 8.63 1.35
C ARG A 33 -5.90 9.55 2.49
N GLY A 34 -7.02 10.23 2.28
CA GLY A 34 -7.73 10.91 3.34
C GLY A 34 -8.73 9.97 3.99
N GLU A 35 -9.50 10.51 4.93
CA GLU A 35 -10.51 9.72 5.61
C GLU A 35 -11.76 10.53 5.87
N SER A 36 -12.90 9.82 5.84
CA SER A 36 -14.18 10.36 6.23
C SER A 36 -14.75 9.41 7.28
N LEU A 37 -14.92 9.91 8.50
CA LEU A 37 -15.34 9.10 9.63
C LEU A 37 -16.83 9.30 9.92
N SER A 38 -17.50 8.18 10.23
CA SER A 38 -18.85 8.19 10.78
C SER A 38 -18.85 7.28 12.01
N THR A 39 -19.98 7.22 12.73
CA THR A 39 -20.07 6.38 13.93
C THR A 39 -19.95 4.89 13.62
N GLU A 40 -20.25 4.47 12.39
CA GLU A 40 -20.28 3.06 12.01
C GLU A 40 -19.20 2.67 11.02
N CYS A 41 -18.64 3.63 10.29
CA CYS A 41 -17.73 3.34 9.18
C CYS A 41 -16.66 4.40 9.03
N ALA A 42 -15.43 3.95 8.78
CA ALA A 42 -14.34 4.80 8.32
C ALA A 42 -14.20 4.60 6.82
N LYS A 43 -14.31 5.68 6.04
CA LYS A 43 -14.05 5.65 4.60
C LYS A 43 -12.67 6.20 4.36
N LEU A 44 -11.82 5.38 3.74
CA LEU A 44 -10.47 5.76 3.37
C LEU A 44 -10.49 6.12 1.89
N VAL A 45 -10.38 7.41 1.60
CA VAL A 45 -10.55 7.94 0.24
C VAL A 45 -9.18 8.11 -0.39
N VAL A 46 -8.90 7.35 -1.45
CA VAL A 46 -7.61 7.40 -2.13
C VAL A 46 -7.46 8.74 -2.86
N HIS A 47 -6.39 9.46 -2.55
CA HIS A 47 -6.02 10.71 -3.21
C HIS A 47 -5.09 10.45 -4.39
N ALA A 48 -4.13 9.56 -4.22
CA ALA A 48 -3.18 9.26 -5.28
C ALA A 48 -2.63 7.84 -5.14
N VAL A 49 -2.29 7.26 -6.28
CA VAL A 49 -1.55 6.00 -6.38
C VAL A 49 -0.09 6.38 -6.66
N VAL A 50 0.80 5.97 -5.75
CA VAL A 50 2.22 6.33 -5.83
C VAL A 50 3.02 5.10 -6.26
N PRO A 51 3.60 5.11 -7.47
CA PRO A 51 4.36 3.96 -7.96
C PRO A 51 5.67 3.79 -7.20
N ILE A 52 6.18 2.56 -7.20
CA ILE A 52 7.50 2.22 -6.68
C ILE A 52 8.36 1.86 -7.88
N SER A 53 9.48 2.56 -8.05
CA SER A 53 10.37 2.27 -9.17
C SER A 53 11.07 0.92 -8.98
N GLU A 54 11.46 0.29 -10.08
CA GLU A 54 12.10 -1.03 -10.05
C GLU A 54 13.35 -1.03 -9.16
N GLY A 55 14.13 0.04 -9.19
CA GLY A 55 15.33 0.16 -8.36
C GLY A 55 15.08 0.27 -6.87
N ASP A 56 13.84 0.52 -6.45
CA ASP A 56 13.47 0.63 -5.05
C ASP A 56 12.96 -0.69 -4.46
N PHE A 57 12.83 -1.74 -5.26
CA PHE A 57 12.58 -3.07 -4.75
C PHE A 57 13.91 -3.70 -4.36
N LEU A 58 14.11 -3.92 -3.06
CA LEU A 58 15.28 -4.65 -2.55
C LEU A 58 15.14 -6.13 -2.83
N ARG A 59 13.92 -6.61 -2.85
CA ARG A 59 13.55 -7.99 -3.14
C ARG A 59 12.20 -7.97 -3.81
N ARG A 60 12.05 -8.78 -4.86
CA ARG A 60 10.77 -8.93 -5.55
C ARG A 60 10.67 -10.34 -6.11
N GLU A 61 9.84 -11.16 -5.48
CA GLU A 61 9.70 -12.59 -5.78
C GLU A 61 8.22 -12.97 -5.81
N ALA A 62 7.93 -14.22 -6.16
CA ALA A 62 6.55 -14.74 -6.17
C ALA A 62 5.93 -14.76 -4.77
N TRP A 63 6.74 -14.91 -3.72
CA TRP A 63 6.29 -15.09 -2.35
C TRP A 63 6.77 -14.00 -1.39
N GLY A 64 7.21 -12.89 -1.91
CA GLY A 64 7.63 -11.80 -1.05
C GLY A 64 8.28 -10.66 -1.80
N LEU A 65 8.34 -9.53 -1.12
CA LEU A 65 9.04 -8.35 -1.61
C LEU A 65 9.51 -7.52 -0.44
N SER A 66 10.44 -6.62 -0.71
CA SER A 66 10.93 -5.66 0.27
C SER A 66 11.24 -4.35 -0.44
N ILE A 67 10.94 -3.24 0.22
CA ILE A 67 11.01 -1.90 -0.36
C ILE A 67 12.16 -1.11 0.29
N SER A 68 12.85 -0.31 -0.51
CA SER A 68 13.96 0.51 -0.03
C SER A 68 13.50 1.59 0.95
N SER A 69 14.40 1.96 1.87
CA SER A 69 14.13 3.06 2.80
C SER A 69 13.93 4.39 2.08
N ALA A 70 14.58 4.57 0.93
CA ALA A 70 14.42 5.78 0.11
C ALA A 70 12.99 5.93 -0.39
N ALA A 71 12.37 4.84 -0.88
CA ALA A 71 10.99 4.87 -1.33
C ALA A 71 10.03 5.14 -0.17
N LEU A 72 10.27 4.52 0.99
CA LEU A 72 9.46 4.74 2.19
C LEU A 72 9.54 6.20 2.64
N THR A 73 10.73 6.79 2.61
CA THR A 73 10.93 8.18 3.00
C THR A 73 10.19 9.12 2.05
N ARG A 74 10.24 8.85 0.75
CA ARG A 74 9.55 9.70 -0.24
C ARG A 74 8.04 9.72 -0.05
N VAL A 75 7.43 8.55 0.12
CA VAL A 75 5.97 8.50 0.31
C VAL A 75 5.57 9.09 1.67
N ALA A 76 6.38 8.89 2.70
CA ALA A 76 6.11 9.47 4.02
C ALA A 76 6.16 11.00 3.96
N LYS A 77 7.12 11.59 3.25
CA LYS A 77 7.19 13.05 3.05
C LYS A 77 5.96 13.57 2.33
N LEU A 78 5.54 12.89 1.27
CA LEU A 78 4.33 13.27 0.52
C LEU A 78 3.11 13.23 1.42
N ALA A 79 2.91 12.13 2.13
CA ALA A 79 1.77 11.95 3.02
C ALA A 79 1.76 12.99 4.14
N ARG A 80 2.90 13.27 4.72
CA ARG A 80 3.03 14.28 5.78
C ARG A 80 2.69 15.67 5.26
N TYR A 81 3.20 16.02 4.09
CA TYR A 81 2.93 17.32 3.47
C TYR A 81 1.44 17.52 3.21
N GLU A 82 0.78 16.49 2.69
CA GLU A 82 -0.66 16.52 2.37
C GLU A 82 -1.55 16.17 3.56
N ASN A 83 -0.98 15.78 4.70
CA ASN A 83 -1.70 15.32 5.89
C ASN A 83 -2.60 14.12 5.59
N LEU A 84 -2.03 13.09 4.96
CA LEU A 84 -2.73 11.88 4.52
C LEU A 84 -2.14 10.64 5.18
N GLY A 85 -2.91 9.55 5.21
CA GLY A 85 -2.41 8.25 5.61
C GLY A 85 -1.84 7.49 4.43
N ILE A 86 -1.14 6.40 4.71
CA ILE A 86 -0.46 5.58 3.70
C ILE A 86 -1.01 4.16 3.75
N ILE A 87 -1.35 3.61 2.58
CA ILE A 87 -1.65 2.19 2.44
C ILE A 87 -0.59 1.57 1.55
N PHE A 88 0.04 0.50 2.02
CA PHE A 88 0.95 -0.30 1.23
C PHE A 88 0.14 -1.38 0.51
N ALA A 89 0.03 -1.29 -0.80
CA ALA A 89 -0.70 -2.24 -1.62
C ALA A 89 0.28 -3.19 -2.30
N HIS A 90 -0.02 -4.48 -2.27
CA HIS A 90 0.80 -5.46 -2.98
C HIS A 90 -0.08 -6.57 -3.55
N SER A 91 0.50 -7.35 -4.47
CA SER A 91 -0.20 -8.42 -5.15
C SER A 91 0.30 -9.79 -4.69
N HIS A 92 -0.58 -10.79 -4.80
CA HIS A 92 -0.22 -12.19 -4.63
C HIS A 92 -0.44 -12.90 -5.97
N PRO A 93 0.64 -13.27 -6.69
CA PRO A 93 0.53 -13.92 -8.00
C PRO A 93 -0.20 -15.26 -7.97
N GLU A 94 -0.18 -15.94 -6.82
CA GLU A 94 -0.79 -17.24 -6.65
C GLU A 94 -2.31 -17.17 -6.40
N GLY A 95 -2.91 -15.99 -6.44
CA GLY A 95 -4.35 -15.84 -6.34
C GLY A 95 -4.92 -15.95 -4.93
N VAL A 96 -4.07 -15.97 -3.90
CA VAL A 96 -4.51 -16.07 -2.50
C VAL A 96 -4.45 -14.70 -1.85
N ALA A 97 -5.61 -14.16 -1.46
CA ALA A 97 -5.71 -12.83 -0.86
C ALA A 97 -5.51 -12.85 0.66
N GLU A 98 -4.62 -13.72 1.14
CA GLU A 98 -4.27 -13.82 2.55
C GLU A 98 -2.82 -13.36 2.75
N PHE A 99 -2.55 -12.75 3.92
CA PHE A 99 -1.20 -12.33 4.26
C PHE A 99 -0.35 -13.56 4.61
N SER A 100 0.88 -13.59 4.08
CA SER A 100 1.87 -14.61 4.39
C SER A 100 2.76 -14.17 5.56
N ASP A 101 3.63 -15.07 6.06
CA ASP A 101 4.61 -14.71 7.08
C ASP A 101 5.56 -13.60 6.60
N GLN A 102 5.88 -13.60 5.30
CA GLN A 102 6.72 -12.54 4.71
C GLN A 102 5.98 -11.20 4.72
N ASP A 103 4.67 -11.20 4.43
CA ASP A 103 3.86 -9.99 4.50
C ASP A 103 3.83 -9.45 5.92
N ASP A 104 3.67 -10.32 6.92
CA ASP A 104 3.65 -9.91 8.33
C ASP A 104 4.98 -9.26 8.72
N ARG A 105 6.11 -9.80 8.27
CA ARG A 105 7.43 -9.23 8.55
C ARG A 105 7.62 -7.86 7.90
N GLU A 106 7.20 -7.71 6.64
CA GLU A 106 7.29 -6.43 5.95
C GLU A 106 6.36 -5.40 6.61
N GLU A 107 5.15 -5.81 6.96
CA GLU A 107 4.18 -4.96 7.66
C GLU A 107 4.73 -4.48 9.01
N GLU A 108 5.37 -5.36 9.79
CA GLU A 108 6.02 -4.99 11.05
C GLU A 108 7.12 -3.95 10.86
N ARG A 109 7.74 -3.91 9.70
CA ARG A 109 8.77 -2.95 9.36
C ARG A 109 8.17 -1.63 8.88
N LEU A 110 7.17 -1.69 8.01
CA LEU A 110 6.61 -0.51 7.33
C LEU A 110 5.68 0.32 8.20
N LEU A 111 4.77 -0.32 8.93
CA LEU A 111 3.76 0.41 9.68
C LEU A 111 4.33 1.27 10.80
N PRO A 112 5.28 0.78 11.62
CA PRO A 112 5.91 1.66 12.61
C PRO A 112 6.67 2.83 11.98
N PHE A 113 7.30 2.61 10.82
CA PHE A 113 7.98 3.67 10.09
C PHE A 113 7.00 4.77 9.69
N PHE A 114 5.86 4.40 9.11
CA PHE A 114 4.84 5.37 8.70
C PHE A 114 4.23 6.09 9.90
N GLN A 115 3.97 5.38 10.99
CA GLN A 115 3.40 5.99 12.19
C GLN A 115 4.35 7.00 12.82
N ALA A 116 5.65 6.73 12.79
CA ALA A 116 6.65 7.66 13.31
C ALA A 116 6.78 8.92 12.45
N ARG A 117 6.62 8.79 11.14
CA ARG A 117 6.77 9.90 10.19
C ARG A 117 5.49 10.70 10.00
N VAL A 118 4.34 10.04 10.07
CA VAL A 118 3.03 10.65 9.83
C VAL A 118 2.10 10.27 11.00
N PRO A 119 2.37 10.82 12.19
CA PRO A 119 1.56 10.50 13.36
C PRO A 119 0.15 11.07 13.22
N GLY A 120 -0.81 10.44 13.89
CA GLY A 120 -2.20 10.89 13.88
C GLY A 120 -3.01 10.40 12.69
N ARG A 121 -2.40 9.61 11.80
CA ARG A 121 -3.11 8.99 10.67
C ARG A 121 -3.05 7.48 10.80
N ILE A 122 -4.07 6.81 10.27
CA ILE A 122 -4.13 5.35 10.23
C ILE A 122 -3.43 4.89 8.95
N HIS A 123 -2.46 3.99 9.10
CA HIS A 123 -1.74 3.38 7.99
C HIS A 123 -2.10 1.90 7.91
N GLY A 124 -2.00 1.32 6.74
CA GLY A 124 -2.40 -0.06 6.58
C GLY A 124 -1.81 -0.73 5.35
N THR A 125 -2.24 -1.96 5.13
CA THR A 125 -1.82 -2.76 3.99
C THR A 125 -3.04 -3.30 3.25
N LEU A 126 -2.86 -3.58 1.96
CA LEU A 126 -3.90 -4.09 1.07
C LEU A 126 -3.28 -5.15 0.15
N VAL A 127 -3.94 -6.29 0.03
CA VAL A 127 -3.52 -7.36 -0.88
C VAL A 127 -4.52 -7.46 -2.02
N LEU A 128 -4.01 -7.54 -3.25
CA LEU A 128 -4.83 -7.77 -4.44
C LEU A 128 -4.39 -9.05 -5.15
N THR A 129 -5.36 -9.72 -5.75
CA THR A 129 -5.12 -10.87 -6.63
C THR A 129 -5.60 -10.51 -8.02
N GLN A 130 -5.25 -11.34 -9.01
CA GLN A 130 -5.69 -11.10 -10.40
C GLN A 130 -7.18 -11.39 -10.60
N ASP A 131 -7.77 -12.15 -9.73
CA ASP A 131 -9.18 -12.55 -9.83
C ASP A 131 -10.15 -11.43 -9.46
#